data_b22fc277a3d6c74741835b5612403104
#
_entry.id   b22fc277a3d6c74741835b5612403104
#
_cell.length_a   1.000
_cell.length_b   1.000
_cell.length_c   1.000
_cell.angle_alpha   90.00
_cell.angle_beta   90.00
_cell.angle_gamma   90.00
#
_symmetry.space_group_name_H-M   'P 1'
#
loop_
_entity.id
_entity.type
_entity.pdbx_description
1 polymer ?
#
loop_
_entity_poly.entity_id
_entity_poly.type
_entity_poly.pdbx_seq_one_letter_code
_entity_poly.pdbx_strand_id
1 'polypeptide(L)' 'MLGADNFGVESFPSKDPQNFVPVHSYLLAKRGVSMIEALWLEDLAKDEVYEFLFIASPLKIWGGTGSPLRPLAISIQQR' A
#
# COMPACT_ATOMS: atom_id res chain seq x y z
N MET A 1 3.54 -2.67 7.21
CA MET A 1 2.78 -2.01 6.10
C MET A 1 3.22 -2.62 4.77
N LEU A 2 2.30 -2.80 3.87
CA LEU A 2 2.54 -3.29 2.51
C LEU A 2 2.01 -2.27 1.51
N GLY A 3 2.81 -1.92 0.51
CA GLY A 3 2.39 -1.02 -0.55
C GLY A 3 2.55 -1.67 -1.92
N ALA A 4 1.64 -1.37 -2.83
CA ALA A 4 1.66 -1.91 -4.18
C ALA A 4 1.15 -0.89 -5.20
N ASP A 5 1.58 -1.05 -6.43
CA ASP A 5 1.18 -0.18 -7.53
C ASP A 5 -0.12 -0.61 -8.22
N ASN A 6 -0.64 -1.75 -7.86
CA ASN A 6 -1.89 -2.22 -8.43
C ASN A 6 -3.10 -1.76 -7.61
N PHE A 7 -4.24 -1.79 -8.23
CA PHE A 7 -5.50 -1.48 -7.59
C PHE A 7 -6.00 -2.71 -6.84
N GLY A 8 -6.01 -2.62 -5.51
CA GLY A 8 -6.53 -3.68 -4.67
C GLY A 8 -5.51 -4.64 -4.09
N VAL A 9 -4.21 -4.50 -4.40
CA VAL A 9 -3.08 -5.28 -3.87
C VAL A 9 -3.12 -6.75 -4.29
N GLU A 10 -4.28 -7.40 -4.28
CA GLU A 10 -4.40 -8.83 -4.56
C GLU A 10 -5.07 -9.10 -5.91
N SER A 11 -4.99 -10.36 -6.34
CA SER A 11 -5.58 -10.80 -7.61
C SER A 11 -7.10 -10.89 -7.51
N PHE A 12 -7.78 -10.42 -8.55
CA PHE A 12 -9.22 -10.56 -8.69
C PHE A 12 -9.55 -11.29 -10.01
N PRO A 13 -10.54 -12.20 -10.02
CA PRO A 13 -11.30 -12.67 -8.87
C PRO A 13 -10.48 -13.58 -7.97
N SER A 14 -10.90 -13.67 -6.71
CA SER A 14 -10.30 -14.59 -5.74
C SER A 14 -10.55 -16.04 -6.14
N LYS A 15 -9.58 -16.91 -5.84
CA LYS A 15 -9.75 -18.36 -6.02
C LYS A 15 -10.64 -18.97 -4.96
N ASP A 16 -10.85 -18.28 -3.85
CA ASP A 16 -11.72 -18.74 -2.77
C ASP A 16 -13.13 -18.19 -3.00
N PRO A 17 -14.12 -19.06 -3.29
CA PRO A 17 -15.48 -18.59 -3.58
C PRO A 17 -16.19 -17.99 -2.37
N GLN A 18 -15.68 -18.23 -1.15
CA GLN A 18 -16.27 -17.70 0.08
C GLN A 18 -15.56 -16.47 0.61
N ASN A 19 -14.41 -16.12 0.05
CA ASN A 19 -13.66 -14.95 0.49
C ASN A 19 -13.21 -14.15 -0.73
N PHE A 20 -13.86 -13.03 -0.94
CA PHE A 20 -13.61 -12.16 -2.07
C PHE A 20 -12.24 -11.48 -2.00
N VAL A 21 -11.76 -11.21 -0.80
CA VAL A 21 -10.49 -10.49 -0.56
C VAL A 21 -9.65 -11.21 0.51
N PRO A 22 -9.14 -12.41 0.20
CA PRO A 22 -8.41 -13.20 1.20
C PRO A 22 -7.14 -12.53 1.73
N VAL A 23 -6.42 -11.77 0.90
CA VAL A 23 -5.21 -11.08 1.33
C VAL A 23 -5.55 -9.94 2.28
N HIS A 24 -6.57 -9.15 1.98
CA HIS A 24 -7.06 -8.10 2.89
C HIS A 24 -7.52 -8.70 4.23
N SER A 25 -8.26 -9.80 4.17
CA SER A 25 -8.73 -10.47 5.37
C SER A 25 -7.57 -10.94 6.24
N TYR A 26 -6.56 -11.54 5.64
CA TYR A 26 -5.40 -12.05 6.38
C TYR A 26 -4.52 -10.93 6.91
N LEU A 27 -4.08 -10.02 6.04
CA LEU A 27 -3.12 -8.99 6.44
C LEU A 27 -3.75 -7.94 7.34
N LEU A 28 -4.87 -7.35 6.91
CA LEU A 28 -5.47 -6.23 7.63
C LEU A 28 -6.23 -6.70 8.86
N ALA A 29 -7.16 -7.63 8.69
CA ALA A 29 -8.04 -8.06 9.78
C ALA A 29 -7.36 -8.98 10.78
N LYS A 30 -6.58 -9.96 10.32
CA LYS A 30 -5.96 -10.95 11.23
C LYS A 30 -4.60 -10.52 11.73
N ARG A 31 -3.80 -9.85 10.90
CA ARG A 31 -2.41 -9.53 11.24
C ARG A 31 -2.16 -8.06 11.55
N GLY A 32 -3.14 -7.21 11.33
CA GLY A 32 -3.01 -5.76 11.59
C GLY A 32 -2.00 -5.07 10.69
N VAL A 33 -1.78 -5.57 9.49
CA VAL A 33 -0.86 -4.98 8.53
C VAL A 33 -1.64 -4.03 7.63
N SER A 34 -1.36 -2.74 7.72
CA SER A 34 -1.95 -1.73 6.84
C SER A 34 -1.42 -1.86 5.41
N MET A 35 -2.26 -1.50 4.45
CA MET A 35 -1.93 -1.58 3.04
C MET A 35 -2.14 -0.24 2.35
N ILE A 36 -1.28 0.06 1.38
CA ILE A 36 -1.43 1.21 0.49
C ILE A 36 -1.54 0.68 -0.93
N GLU A 37 -2.58 1.08 -1.63
CA GLU A 37 -2.89 0.62 -2.98
C GLU A 37 -2.70 1.73 -4.00
N ALA A 38 -2.55 1.34 -5.27
CA ALA A 38 -2.45 2.26 -6.39
C ALA A 38 -1.32 3.29 -6.22
N LEU A 39 -0.18 2.84 -5.74
CA LEU A 39 1.01 3.68 -5.60
C LEU A 39 1.64 3.94 -6.97
N TRP A 40 2.13 5.15 -7.18
CA TRP A 40 2.96 5.45 -8.35
C TRP A 40 4.41 5.12 -8.01
N LEU A 41 4.91 3.99 -8.46
CA LEU A 41 6.24 3.49 -8.14
C LEU A 41 7.24 3.63 -9.29
N GLU A 42 6.82 4.16 -10.41
CA GLU A 42 7.65 4.24 -11.63
C GLU A 42 8.94 5.04 -11.40
N ASP A 43 8.86 6.16 -10.70
CA ASP A 43 10.04 7.00 -10.49
C ASP A 43 11.06 6.32 -9.58
N LEU A 44 10.60 5.65 -8.53
CA LEU A 44 11.50 4.89 -7.66
C LEU A 44 12.16 3.74 -8.41
N ALA A 45 11.40 3.03 -9.23
CA ALA A 45 11.92 1.92 -10.02
C ALA A 45 12.94 2.40 -11.05
N LYS A 46 12.63 3.47 -11.75
CA LYS A 46 13.52 4.07 -12.77
C LYS A 46 14.84 4.53 -12.15
N ASP A 47 14.78 5.13 -10.97
CA ASP A 47 15.95 5.63 -10.27
C ASP A 47 16.65 4.55 -9.42
N GLU A 48 16.14 3.33 -9.43
CA GLU A 48 16.68 2.20 -8.65
C GLU A 48 16.83 2.54 -7.17
N VAL A 49 15.83 3.24 -6.61
CA VAL A 49 15.79 3.63 -5.21
C VAL A 49 15.03 2.58 -4.41
N TYR A 50 15.72 1.88 -3.52
CA TYR A 50 15.16 0.80 -2.71
C TYR A 50 15.05 1.15 -1.23
N GLU A 51 15.76 2.18 -0.78
CA GLU A 51 15.71 2.67 0.59
C GLU A 51 15.45 4.16 0.59
N PHE A 52 14.49 4.61 1.37
CA PHE A 52 14.09 6.01 1.41
C PHE A 52 13.34 6.31 2.70
N LEU A 53 13.30 7.58 3.05
CA LEU A 53 12.42 8.05 4.10
C LEU A 53 10.99 8.09 3.55
N PHE A 54 10.10 7.35 4.20
CA PHE A 54 8.71 7.27 3.77
C PHE A 54 7.82 8.08 4.70
N ILE A 55 7.01 8.96 4.11
CA ILE A 55 6.06 9.79 4.85
C ILE A 55 4.68 9.58 4.22
N ALA A 56 3.73 9.15 5.02
CA ALA A 56 2.35 8.94 4.58
C ALA A 56 1.41 9.27 5.73
N SER A 57 0.55 10.27 5.51
CA SER A 57 -0.41 10.71 6.51
C SER A 57 -1.81 10.60 5.94
N PRO A 58 -2.62 9.66 6.43
CA PRO A 58 -4.03 9.57 6.02
C PRO A 58 -4.81 10.75 6.57
N LEU A 59 -5.99 10.97 6.01
CA LEU A 59 -6.92 11.96 6.53
C LEU A 59 -7.38 11.53 7.93
N LYS A 60 -7.58 12.50 8.79
CA LYS A 60 -8.02 12.26 10.18
C LYS A 60 -9.54 12.09 10.19
N ILE A 61 -9.98 10.88 9.90
CA ILE A 61 -11.39 10.54 9.79
C ILE A 61 -11.79 9.69 11.00
N TRP A 62 -12.72 10.18 11.78
CA TRP A 62 -13.23 9.44 12.95
C TRP A 62 -13.93 8.16 12.50
N GLY A 63 -13.45 7.01 12.98
CA GLY A 63 -13.99 5.72 12.61
C GLY A 63 -13.72 5.27 11.18
N GLY A 64 -12.86 6.00 10.46
CA GLY A 64 -12.52 5.66 9.08
C GLY A 64 -11.67 4.41 8.98
N THR A 65 -12.01 3.53 8.02
CA THR A 65 -11.27 2.30 7.75
C THR A 65 -10.29 2.45 6.59
N GLY A 66 -10.36 3.54 5.87
CA GLY A 66 -9.47 3.85 4.76
C GLY A 66 -9.51 5.33 4.45
N SER A 67 -8.54 5.80 3.67
CA SER A 67 -8.38 7.19 3.34
C SER A 67 -7.54 7.35 2.10
N PRO A 68 -7.87 8.29 1.20
CA PRO A 68 -6.90 8.73 0.21
C PRO A 68 -5.74 9.41 0.92
N LEU A 69 -4.54 9.29 0.34
CA LEU A 69 -3.37 9.96 0.88
C LEU A 69 -2.35 10.22 -0.23
N ARG A 70 -1.45 11.14 0.03
CA ARG A 70 -0.33 11.43 -0.85
C ARG A 70 0.96 11.00 -0.15
N PRO A 71 1.49 9.80 -0.46
CA PRO A 71 2.73 9.34 0.14
C PRO A 71 3.93 10.07 -0.48
N LEU A 72 4.97 10.23 0.32
CA LEU A 72 6.24 10.80 -0.12
C LEU A 72 7.36 9.81 0.17
N ALA A 73 8.25 9.62 -0.79
CA ALA A 73 9.49 8.87 -0.63
C ALA A 73 10.65 9.83 -0.86
N ILE A 74 11.45 10.05 0.16
CA ILE A 74 12.58 10.98 0.08
C ILE A 74 13.85 10.16 0.09
N SER A 75 14.54 10.16 -1.06
CA SER A 75 15.82 9.47 -1.20
C SER A 75 16.93 10.36 -0.67
N ILE A 76 17.80 9.77 0.14
CA ILE A 76 19.01 10.43 0.64
C ILE A 76 20.27 9.94 -0.08
N GLN A 77 20.09 9.08 -1.07
CA GLN A 77 21.20 8.60 -1.88
C GLN A 77 21.66 9.68 -2.83
N GLN A 78 22.96 9.93 -2.79
CA GLN A 78 23.59 10.80 -3.79
C GLN A 78 24.11 9.93 -4.93
N ARG A 79 23.88 10.41 -6.12
CA ARG A 79 24.40 9.77 -7.33
C ARG A 79 25.55 10.56 -7.92
#